data_627c7a2290e84f9dd4ce1a29fb24ec0a
#
_entry.id   627c7a2290e84f9dd4ce1a29fb24ec0a
#
_cell.length_a   1.000
_cell.length_b   1.000
_cell.length_c   1.000
_cell.angle_alpha   90.00
_cell.angle_beta   90.00
_cell.angle_gamma   90.00
#
_symmetry.space_group_name_H-M   'P 1'
#
loop_
_entity.id
_entity.type
_entity.pdbx_description
1 polymer ?
#
loop_
_entity_poly.entity_id
_entity_poly.type
_entity_poly.pdbx_seq_one_letter_code
_entity_poly.pdbx_strand_id
1 'polypeptide(L)'
;TDAGYDSVLSAAEKIAALKPSFISVTYGAGGGTSKNTVSIASHIKDDFGVTSLAHLTCVSSTREEVHQVIDKLKEKNIDNILALRGDIPKDNAFPLPNQYRYACELIEDIKQQGDFCIGAACYPEGHVETEHKKDDISNLKTKVDCGVDFLTTQMFFDNNIFYNFLYRIREKGILVPVLPGIMPITNKKQLRRSMELSGTAVPQRFLA
;
A
#
# COMPACT_ATOMS: atom_id res chain seq x y z
N THR A 1 3.53 -3.19 -22.08
CA THR A 1 4.50 -3.07 -23.19
C THR A 1 5.89 -3.09 -22.58
N ASP A 2 6.84 -3.77 -23.21
CA ASP A 2 8.23 -3.94 -22.75
C ASP A 2 8.90 -2.60 -22.39
N ALA A 3 8.65 -1.55 -23.16
CA ALA A 3 9.15 -0.19 -22.92
C ALA A 3 8.74 0.41 -21.56
N GLY A 4 7.59 0.05 -21.03
CA GLY A 4 7.16 0.47 -19.67
C GLY A 4 7.89 -0.29 -18.58
N TYR A 5 8.17 -1.56 -18.79
CA TYR A 5 8.90 -2.40 -17.85
C TYR A 5 10.36 -1.93 -17.71
N ASP A 6 11.06 -1.72 -18.81
CA ASP A 6 12.44 -1.23 -18.83
C ASP A 6 12.59 0.14 -18.17
N SER A 7 11.62 1.03 -18.39
CA SER A 7 11.59 2.35 -17.73
C SER A 7 11.47 2.22 -16.22
N VAL A 8 10.66 1.29 -15.71
CA VAL A 8 10.52 1.04 -14.27
C VAL A 8 11.80 0.47 -13.69
N LEU A 9 12.44 -0.49 -14.37
CA LEU A 9 13.70 -1.06 -13.91
C LEU A 9 14.83 -0.03 -13.88
N SER A 10 14.94 0.82 -14.90
CA SER A 10 15.92 1.92 -14.92
C SER A 10 15.69 2.93 -13.78
N ALA A 11 14.43 3.20 -13.43
CA ALA A 11 14.12 4.03 -12.28
C ALA A 11 14.46 3.34 -10.96
N ALA A 12 14.15 2.05 -10.83
CA ALA A 12 14.48 1.25 -9.64
C ALA A 12 15.99 1.16 -9.40
N GLU A 13 16.80 0.99 -10.45
CA GLU A 13 18.26 1.00 -10.38
C GLU A 13 18.80 2.32 -9.78
N LYS A 14 18.29 3.45 -10.27
CA LYS A 14 18.68 4.78 -9.77
C LYS A 14 18.29 4.97 -8.29
N ILE A 15 17.12 4.46 -7.89
CA ILE A 15 16.67 4.52 -6.50
C ILE A 15 17.52 3.58 -5.63
N ALA A 16 17.83 2.37 -6.11
CA ALA A 16 18.65 1.40 -5.40
C ALA A 16 20.06 1.93 -5.10
N ALA A 17 20.63 2.73 -6.01
CA ALA A 17 21.92 3.41 -5.79
C ALA A 17 21.92 4.36 -4.56
N LEU A 18 20.74 4.82 -4.12
CA LEU A 18 20.58 5.62 -2.89
C LEU A 18 20.53 4.76 -1.62
N LYS A 19 20.61 3.43 -1.75
CA LYS A 19 20.60 2.46 -0.66
C LYS A 19 19.39 2.60 0.28
N PRO A 20 18.15 2.62 -0.24
CA PRO A 20 16.96 2.64 0.62
C PRO A 20 16.86 1.33 1.42
N SER A 21 16.19 1.37 2.56
CA SER A 21 15.94 0.17 3.38
C SER A 21 15.07 -0.86 2.62
N PHE A 22 14.15 -0.39 1.78
CA PHE A 22 13.36 -1.23 0.88
C PHE A 22 12.80 -0.40 -0.28
N ILE A 23 12.35 -1.08 -1.34
CA ILE A 23 11.60 -0.47 -2.45
C ILE A 23 10.25 -1.18 -2.58
N SER A 24 9.15 -0.40 -2.59
CA SER A 24 7.82 -0.95 -2.80
C SER A 24 7.43 -0.96 -4.28
N VAL A 25 6.78 -2.04 -4.69
CA VAL A 25 6.31 -2.25 -6.07
C VAL A 25 4.80 -2.28 -6.08
N THR A 26 4.18 -1.31 -6.78
CA THR A 26 2.74 -1.20 -6.84
C THR A 26 2.09 -2.36 -7.61
N TYR A 27 0.90 -2.77 -7.15
CA TYR A 27 0.05 -3.72 -7.89
C TYR A 27 -0.76 -2.91 -8.90
N GLY A 28 -0.67 -3.24 -10.18
CA GLY A 28 -1.24 -2.40 -11.21
C GLY A 28 -2.76 -2.28 -11.13
N ALA A 29 -3.22 -1.06 -10.99
CA ALA A 29 -4.63 -0.70 -11.11
C ALA A 29 -5.07 -0.81 -12.58
N GLY A 30 -5.49 -2.01 -13.00
CA GLY A 30 -5.95 -2.18 -14.38
C GLY A 30 -5.80 -3.58 -14.98
N GLY A 31 -5.73 -4.62 -14.15
CA GLY A 31 -5.89 -6.01 -14.62
C GLY A 31 -4.76 -6.63 -15.45
N GLY A 32 -3.73 -5.86 -15.84
CA GLY A 32 -2.64 -6.36 -16.70
C GLY A 32 -1.27 -6.48 -16.04
N THR A 33 -1.07 -5.94 -14.85
CA THR A 33 0.25 -5.72 -14.26
C THR A 33 0.59 -6.61 -13.05
N SER A 34 -0.30 -7.48 -12.60
CA SER A 34 0.01 -8.42 -11.51
C SER A 34 1.21 -9.31 -11.81
N LYS A 35 1.37 -9.74 -13.07
CA LYS A 35 2.52 -10.51 -13.53
C LYS A 35 3.84 -9.74 -13.43
N ASN A 36 3.80 -8.43 -13.62
CA ASN A 36 5.00 -7.59 -13.58
C ASN A 36 5.41 -7.24 -12.15
N THR A 37 4.48 -7.16 -11.18
CA THR A 37 4.79 -6.83 -9.79
C THR A 37 5.79 -7.81 -9.18
N VAL A 38 5.56 -9.12 -9.32
CA VAL A 38 6.47 -10.15 -8.80
C VAL A 38 7.81 -10.09 -9.52
N SER A 39 7.81 -9.93 -10.85
CA SER A 39 9.04 -9.85 -11.64
C SER A 39 9.89 -8.64 -11.27
N ILE A 40 9.28 -7.46 -11.13
CA ILE A 40 9.98 -6.23 -10.72
C ILE A 40 10.51 -6.37 -9.29
N ALA A 41 9.70 -6.90 -8.36
CA ALA A 41 10.12 -7.11 -6.98
C ALA A 41 11.30 -8.09 -6.86
N SER A 42 11.29 -9.17 -7.67
CA SER A 42 12.42 -10.12 -7.77
C SER A 42 13.68 -9.43 -8.29
N HIS A 43 13.56 -8.65 -9.36
CA HIS A 43 14.68 -7.92 -9.94
C HIS A 43 15.31 -6.92 -8.94
N ILE A 44 14.48 -6.16 -8.21
CA ILE A 44 14.94 -5.24 -7.17
C ILE A 44 15.75 -5.98 -6.09
N LYS A 45 15.27 -7.14 -5.67
CA LYS A 45 15.92 -7.94 -4.65
C LYS A 45 17.20 -8.61 -5.19
N ASP A 46 17.10 -9.30 -6.32
CA ASP A 46 18.14 -10.21 -6.79
C ASP A 46 19.28 -9.45 -7.49
N ASP A 47 18.98 -8.42 -8.27
CA ASP A 47 19.97 -7.67 -9.05
C ASP A 47 20.48 -6.42 -8.35
N PHE A 48 19.64 -5.74 -7.56
CA PHE A 48 20.03 -4.53 -6.85
C PHE A 48 20.33 -4.75 -5.37
N GLY A 49 20.04 -5.94 -4.82
CA GLY A 49 20.30 -6.27 -3.42
C GLY A 49 19.48 -5.45 -2.41
N VAL A 50 18.33 -4.91 -2.84
CA VAL A 50 17.44 -4.10 -1.99
C VAL A 50 16.20 -4.91 -1.61
N THR A 51 15.82 -4.89 -0.35
CA THR A 51 14.57 -5.52 0.11
C THR A 51 13.38 -5.00 -0.72
N SER A 52 12.59 -5.91 -1.28
CA SER A 52 11.39 -5.56 -2.03
C SER A 52 10.13 -5.77 -1.19
N LEU A 53 9.16 -4.86 -1.35
CA LEU A 53 7.84 -4.91 -0.75
C LEU A 53 6.81 -4.96 -1.88
N ALA A 54 6.17 -6.11 -2.08
CA ALA A 54 5.19 -6.29 -3.14
C ALA A 54 3.80 -5.83 -2.67
N HIS A 55 3.14 -4.95 -3.42
CA HIS A 55 1.73 -4.63 -3.15
C HIS A 55 0.85 -5.79 -3.61
N LEU A 56 -0.24 -6.02 -2.89
CA LEU A 56 -1.27 -6.99 -3.23
C LEU A 56 -2.64 -6.38 -2.90
N THR A 57 -3.59 -6.47 -3.82
CA THR A 57 -4.89 -5.79 -3.66
C THR A 57 -6.07 -6.76 -3.77
N CYS A 58 -7.14 -6.46 -3.05
CA CYS A 58 -8.41 -7.19 -3.10
C CYS A 58 -9.19 -6.91 -4.40
N VAL A 59 -9.14 -5.64 -4.84
CA VAL A 59 -9.87 -5.18 -6.02
C VAL A 59 -9.26 -5.76 -7.29
N SER A 60 -10.10 -6.17 -8.22
CA SER A 60 -9.72 -6.71 -9.54
C SER A 60 -9.01 -8.06 -9.53
N SER A 61 -9.00 -8.79 -8.41
CA SER A 61 -8.42 -10.12 -8.32
C SER A 61 -9.34 -11.07 -7.55
N THR A 62 -9.48 -12.29 -8.04
CA THR A 62 -10.13 -13.37 -7.30
C THR A 62 -9.19 -13.91 -6.21
N ARG A 63 -9.73 -14.69 -5.26
CA ARG A 63 -8.93 -15.35 -4.23
C ARG A 63 -7.89 -16.29 -4.86
N GLU A 64 -8.27 -17.02 -5.90
CA GLU A 64 -7.39 -17.93 -6.63
C GLU A 64 -6.23 -17.19 -7.32
N GLU A 65 -6.50 -16.02 -7.93
CA GLU A 65 -5.44 -15.20 -8.53
C GLU A 65 -4.48 -14.65 -7.48
N VAL A 66 -5.01 -14.24 -6.32
CA VAL A 66 -4.19 -13.79 -5.19
C VAL A 66 -3.29 -14.92 -4.69
N HIS A 67 -3.82 -16.14 -4.52
CA HIS A 67 -3.04 -17.32 -4.12
C HIS A 67 -1.91 -17.61 -5.10
N GLN A 68 -2.19 -17.56 -6.42
CA GLN A 68 -1.15 -17.74 -7.44
C GLN A 68 -0.05 -16.68 -7.36
N VAL A 69 -0.39 -15.44 -6.98
CA VAL A 69 0.62 -14.38 -6.77
C VAL A 69 1.43 -14.65 -5.52
N ILE A 70 0.80 -15.08 -4.43
CA ILE A 70 1.49 -15.44 -3.18
C ILE A 70 2.46 -16.59 -3.41
N ASP A 71 2.06 -17.63 -4.16
CA ASP A 71 2.95 -18.74 -4.49
C ASP A 71 4.17 -18.29 -5.28
N LYS A 72 3.99 -17.40 -6.27
CA LYS A 72 5.10 -16.81 -7.02
C LYS A 72 6.01 -15.94 -6.14
N LEU A 73 5.46 -15.20 -5.16
CA LEU A 73 6.26 -14.44 -4.20
C LEU A 73 7.14 -15.37 -3.37
N LYS A 74 6.59 -16.52 -2.90
CA LYS A 74 7.34 -17.54 -2.18
C LYS A 74 8.46 -18.13 -3.05
N GLU A 75 8.16 -18.53 -4.29
CA GLU A 75 9.15 -19.06 -5.25
C GLU A 75 10.33 -18.10 -5.46
N LYS A 76 10.07 -16.80 -5.38
CA LYS A 76 11.06 -15.72 -5.48
C LYS A 76 11.64 -15.28 -4.15
N ASN A 77 11.28 -15.94 -3.05
CA ASN A 77 11.68 -15.59 -1.68
C ASN A 77 11.40 -14.11 -1.36
N ILE A 78 10.25 -13.59 -1.79
CA ILE A 78 9.79 -12.23 -1.46
C ILE A 78 8.85 -12.35 -0.27
N ASP A 79 9.32 -11.92 0.90
CA ASP A 79 8.65 -12.15 2.18
C ASP A 79 7.86 -10.93 2.68
N ASN A 80 7.87 -9.81 1.93
CA ASN A 80 7.24 -8.57 2.36
C ASN A 80 6.09 -8.21 1.43
N ILE A 81 4.89 -8.06 2.00
CA ILE A 81 3.66 -7.75 1.26
C ILE A 81 3.00 -6.52 1.86
N LEU A 82 2.63 -5.54 1.03
CA LEU A 82 1.72 -4.47 1.40
C LEU A 82 0.30 -4.85 0.98
N ALA A 83 -0.51 -5.28 1.94
CA ALA A 83 -1.87 -5.73 1.71
C ALA A 83 -2.85 -4.55 1.70
N LEU A 84 -3.52 -4.34 0.57
CA LEU A 84 -4.40 -3.21 0.32
C LEU A 84 -5.78 -3.69 -0.16
N ARG A 85 -6.82 -2.89 0.08
CA ARG A 85 -8.09 -3.13 -0.60
C ARG A 85 -7.99 -2.80 -2.09
N GLY A 86 -7.32 -1.72 -2.41
CA GLY A 86 -7.31 -1.09 -3.73
C GLY A 86 -8.50 -0.13 -3.92
N ASP A 87 -8.43 0.67 -4.98
CA ASP A 87 -9.48 1.62 -5.35
C ASP A 87 -10.60 0.89 -6.12
N ILE A 88 -11.84 1.07 -5.68
CA ILE A 88 -13.00 0.45 -6.34
C ILE A 88 -13.30 1.22 -7.63
N PRO A 89 -13.25 0.58 -8.81
CA PRO A 89 -13.62 1.21 -10.07
C PRO A 89 -15.10 1.63 -10.06
N LYS A 90 -15.41 2.81 -10.57
CA LYS A 90 -16.77 3.36 -10.56
C LYS A 90 -17.81 2.50 -11.28
N ASP A 91 -17.36 1.73 -12.26
CA ASP A 91 -18.22 0.96 -13.16
C ASP A 91 -18.23 -0.55 -12.88
N ASN A 92 -17.54 -1.00 -11.82
CA ASN A 92 -17.46 -2.43 -11.50
C ASN A 92 -18.24 -2.78 -10.23
N ALA A 93 -18.98 -3.88 -10.31
CA ALA A 93 -19.53 -4.53 -9.13
C ALA A 93 -18.36 -5.06 -8.27
N PHE A 94 -18.25 -4.58 -7.04
CA PHE A 94 -17.26 -5.04 -6.08
C PHE A 94 -17.92 -5.17 -4.69
N PRO A 95 -17.62 -6.23 -3.93
CA PRO A 95 -16.83 -7.41 -4.34
C PRO A 95 -17.66 -8.39 -5.20
N LEU A 96 -16.99 -9.09 -6.12
CA LEU A 96 -17.54 -10.28 -6.76
C LEU A 96 -17.47 -11.48 -5.80
N PRO A 97 -18.26 -12.56 -6.02
CA PRO A 97 -18.37 -13.66 -5.06
C PRO A 97 -17.04 -14.27 -4.58
N ASN A 98 -16.03 -14.31 -5.44
CA ASN A 98 -14.72 -14.90 -5.13
C ASN A 98 -13.64 -13.87 -4.82
N GLN A 99 -14.01 -12.67 -4.39
CA GLN A 99 -13.07 -11.61 -4.03
C GLN A 99 -13.05 -11.36 -2.52
N TYR A 100 -11.95 -10.76 -2.03
CA TYR A 100 -11.90 -10.20 -0.69
C TYR A 100 -12.65 -8.87 -0.67
N ARG A 101 -13.47 -8.65 0.32
CA ARG A 101 -14.19 -7.38 0.49
C ARG A 101 -13.31 -6.31 1.14
N TYR A 102 -12.50 -6.73 2.13
CA TYR A 102 -11.67 -5.85 2.92
C TYR A 102 -10.22 -6.36 3.00
N ALA A 103 -9.28 -5.44 3.21
CA ALA A 103 -7.88 -5.80 3.38
C ALA A 103 -7.62 -6.75 4.56
N CYS A 104 -8.44 -6.73 5.63
CA CYS A 104 -8.31 -7.67 6.75
C CYS A 104 -8.47 -9.13 6.30
N GLU A 105 -9.45 -9.44 5.44
CA GLU A 105 -9.64 -10.80 4.91
C GLU A 105 -8.42 -11.26 4.09
N LEU A 106 -7.84 -10.35 3.31
CA LEU A 106 -6.62 -10.62 2.55
C LEU A 106 -5.43 -10.87 3.49
N ILE A 107 -5.28 -10.06 4.55
CA ILE A 107 -4.20 -10.20 5.53
C ILE A 107 -4.28 -11.56 6.25
N GLU A 108 -5.46 -11.94 6.71
CA GLU A 108 -5.69 -13.24 7.37
C GLU A 108 -5.31 -14.40 6.45
N ASP A 109 -5.69 -14.33 5.17
CA ASP A 109 -5.38 -15.35 4.19
C ASP A 109 -3.87 -15.42 3.89
N ILE A 110 -3.19 -14.28 3.72
CA ILE A 110 -1.73 -14.24 3.54
C ILE A 110 -1.02 -14.89 4.74
N LYS A 111 -1.44 -14.59 5.98
CA LYS A 111 -0.86 -15.19 7.20
C LYS A 111 -1.05 -16.70 7.27
N GLN A 112 -2.14 -17.24 6.74
CA GLN A 112 -2.37 -18.69 6.67
C GLN A 112 -1.47 -19.39 5.64
N GLN A 113 -1.01 -18.66 4.63
CA GLN A 113 -0.21 -19.22 3.55
C GLN A 113 1.29 -19.19 3.80
N GLY A 114 1.81 -18.40 4.73
CA GLY A 114 3.24 -18.34 5.02
C GLY A 114 3.65 -17.26 6.01
N ASP A 115 4.92 -17.27 6.34
CA ASP A 115 5.53 -16.30 7.26
C ASP A 115 5.94 -15.03 6.48
N PHE A 116 4.95 -14.20 6.17
CA PHE A 116 5.16 -12.92 5.50
C PHE A 116 5.18 -11.76 6.49
N CYS A 117 6.06 -10.79 6.25
CA CYS A 117 5.98 -9.47 6.86
C CYS A 117 4.92 -8.65 6.12
N ILE A 118 3.83 -8.32 6.80
CA ILE A 118 2.66 -7.68 6.20
C ILE A 118 2.56 -6.21 6.61
N GLY A 119 2.66 -5.32 5.63
CA GLY A 119 2.30 -3.92 5.76
C GLY A 119 0.84 -3.66 5.40
N ALA A 120 0.25 -2.62 5.98
CA ALA A 120 -1.08 -2.14 5.60
C ALA A 120 -1.14 -0.61 5.57
N ALA A 121 -2.08 -0.07 4.78
CA ALA A 121 -2.30 1.37 4.72
C ALA A 121 -3.09 1.89 5.92
N CYS A 122 -2.74 3.11 6.36
CA CYS A 122 -3.51 3.88 7.34
C CYS A 122 -3.61 5.35 6.89
N TYR A 123 -4.59 6.08 7.45
CA TYR A 123 -4.98 7.39 6.98
C TYR A 123 -4.99 8.40 8.13
N PRO A 124 -3.97 9.27 8.25
CA PRO A 124 -3.88 10.24 9.35
C PRO A 124 -5.08 11.19 9.42
N GLU A 125 -5.66 11.53 8.27
CA GLU A 125 -6.83 12.41 8.16
C GLU A 125 -8.17 11.66 8.11
N GLY A 126 -8.14 10.31 8.12
CA GLY A 126 -9.27 9.42 7.91
C GLY A 126 -9.40 8.99 6.45
N HIS A 127 -10.02 7.83 6.23
CA HIS A 127 -10.29 7.34 4.88
C HIS A 127 -11.44 8.13 4.26
N VAL A 128 -11.35 8.45 2.97
CA VAL A 128 -12.35 9.27 2.25
C VAL A 128 -13.76 8.68 2.26
N GLU A 129 -13.89 7.36 2.36
CA GLU A 129 -15.18 6.66 2.41
C GLU A 129 -15.72 6.50 3.84
N THR A 130 -14.98 6.88 4.88
CA THR A 130 -15.41 6.72 6.28
C THR A 130 -16.15 7.97 6.74
N GLU A 131 -17.42 7.83 7.09
CA GLU A 131 -18.24 8.95 7.57
C GLU A 131 -17.73 9.54 8.90
N HIS A 132 -17.24 8.68 9.79
CA HIS A 132 -16.77 9.08 11.11
C HIS A 132 -15.32 8.67 11.38
N LYS A 133 -14.44 9.65 11.66
CA LYS A 133 -13.02 9.43 11.97
C LYS A 133 -12.75 8.48 13.15
N LYS A 134 -13.70 8.31 14.06
CA LYS A 134 -13.61 7.35 15.17
C LYS A 134 -13.69 5.91 14.70
N ASP A 135 -14.56 5.66 13.72
CA ASP A 135 -14.76 4.33 13.15
C ASP A 135 -13.53 3.89 12.35
N ASP A 136 -12.86 4.84 11.69
CA ASP A 136 -11.64 4.58 10.93
C ASP A 136 -10.51 4.00 11.80
N ILE A 137 -10.30 4.53 13.02
CA ILE A 137 -9.31 3.96 13.95
C ILE A 137 -9.73 2.59 14.49
N SER A 138 -11.01 2.37 14.71
CA SER A 138 -11.52 1.06 15.12
C SER A 138 -11.36 0.02 14.00
N ASN A 139 -11.65 0.40 12.76
CA ASN A 139 -11.40 -0.42 11.57
C ASN A 139 -9.90 -0.70 11.37
N LEU A 140 -9.04 0.31 11.64
CA LEU A 140 -7.59 0.13 11.61
C LEU A 140 -7.13 -0.87 12.68
N LYS A 141 -7.69 -0.79 13.91
CA LYS A 141 -7.38 -1.77 14.97
C LYS A 141 -7.74 -3.19 14.54
N THR A 142 -8.96 -3.40 14.02
CA THR A 142 -9.38 -4.70 13.49
C THR A 142 -8.41 -5.20 12.41
N LYS A 143 -8.01 -4.34 11.48
CA LYS A 143 -7.04 -4.68 10.44
C LYS A 143 -5.67 -5.07 11.01
N VAL A 144 -5.18 -4.35 12.01
CA VAL A 144 -3.90 -4.68 12.66
C VAL A 144 -3.97 -6.02 13.38
N ASP A 145 -5.09 -6.30 14.04
CA ASP A 145 -5.29 -7.56 14.76
C ASP A 145 -5.37 -8.80 13.85
N CYS A 146 -5.64 -8.60 12.54
CA CYS A 146 -5.54 -9.66 11.54
C CYS A 146 -4.09 -10.11 11.24
N GLY A 147 -3.07 -9.44 11.78
CA GLY A 147 -1.67 -9.85 11.65
C GLY A 147 -0.79 -8.88 10.87
N VAL A 148 -1.06 -7.57 10.94
CA VAL A 148 -0.20 -6.54 10.35
C VAL A 148 1.05 -6.34 11.18
N ASP A 149 2.21 -6.31 10.53
CA ASP A 149 3.50 -6.10 11.16
C ASP A 149 3.93 -4.62 11.18
N PHE A 150 3.48 -3.82 10.18
CA PHE A 150 3.72 -2.38 10.15
C PHE A 150 2.63 -1.64 9.36
N LEU A 151 2.53 -0.34 9.58
CA LEU A 151 1.62 0.53 8.85
C LEU A 151 2.39 1.53 7.98
N THR A 152 1.84 1.87 6.82
CA THR A 152 2.28 3.01 6.02
C THR A 152 1.14 4.00 5.88
N THR A 153 1.41 5.29 6.09
CA THR A 153 0.36 6.30 6.04
C THR A 153 0.08 6.74 4.60
N GLN A 154 -1.16 7.16 4.35
CA GLN A 154 -1.42 8.08 3.25
C GLN A 154 -0.57 9.35 3.47
N MET A 155 -0.19 10.02 2.38
CA MET A 155 0.54 11.29 2.47
C MET A 155 -0.24 12.34 3.27
N PHE A 156 0.48 13.21 3.92
CA PHE A 156 -0.04 14.35 4.68
C PHE A 156 0.91 15.54 4.54
N PHE A 157 0.42 16.76 4.77
CA PHE A 157 1.19 17.99 4.62
C PHE A 157 1.39 18.75 5.94
N ASP A 158 0.81 18.27 7.03
CA ASP A 158 0.98 18.83 8.37
C ASP A 158 1.39 17.74 9.37
N ASN A 159 2.56 17.91 9.97
CA ASN A 159 3.10 16.96 10.95
C ASN A 159 2.20 16.85 12.20
N ASN A 160 1.46 17.90 12.57
CA ASN A 160 0.54 17.85 13.70
C ASN A 160 -0.59 16.84 13.46
N ILE A 161 -1.06 16.71 12.22
CA ILE A 161 -2.05 15.68 11.84
C ILE A 161 -1.48 14.29 12.08
N PHE A 162 -0.24 14.06 11.66
CA PHE A 162 0.44 12.80 11.86
C PHE A 162 0.69 12.47 13.34
N TYR A 163 1.18 13.43 14.13
CA TYR A 163 1.40 13.23 15.57
C TYR A 163 0.09 12.96 16.32
N ASN A 164 -0.96 13.69 16.00
CA ASN A 164 -2.30 13.46 16.58
C ASN A 164 -2.82 12.06 16.21
N PHE A 165 -2.64 11.64 14.96
CA PHE A 165 -2.99 10.30 14.52
C PHE A 165 -2.21 9.24 15.30
N LEU A 166 -0.89 9.38 15.46
CA LEU A 166 -0.06 8.46 16.23
C LEU A 166 -0.57 8.34 17.66
N TYR A 167 -0.85 9.46 18.33
CA TYR A 167 -1.39 9.46 19.68
C TYR A 167 -2.70 8.64 19.76
N ARG A 168 -3.64 8.92 18.89
CA ARG A 168 -4.96 8.26 18.86
C ARG A 168 -4.86 6.75 18.60
N ILE A 169 -3.99 6.30 17.71
CA ILE A 169 -3.82 4.86 17.45
C ILE A 169 -3.13 4.16 18.62
N ARG A 170 -2.18 4.83 19.32
CA ARG A 170 -1.54 4.29 20.53
C ARG A 170 -2.55 4.16 21.67
N GLU A 171 -3.45 5.10 21.86
CA GLU A 171 -4.56 4.98 22.82
C GLU A 171 -5.46 3.77 22.55
N LYS A 172 -5.59 3.35 21.30
CA LYS A 172 -6.35 2.16 20.87
C LYS A 172 -5.52 0.87 20.92
N GLY A 173 -4.29 0.91 21.43
CA GLY A 173 -3.43 -0.26 21.54
C GLY A 173 -2.82 -0.74 20.22
N ILE A 174 -2.79 0.11 19.20
CA ILE A 174 -2.05 -0.18 17.95
C ILE A 174 -0.59 0.20 18.19
N LEU A 175 0.29 -0.79 18.34
CA LEU A 175 1.69 -0.60 18.71
C LEU A 175 2.68 -0.88 17.58
N VAL A 176 2.24 -1.40 16.45
CA VAL A 176 3.08 -1.69 15.29
C VAL A 176 3.77 -0.42 14.77
N PRO A 177 4.97 -0.54 14.15
CA PRO A 177 5.65 0.59 13.52
C PRO A 177 4.77 1.29 12.48
N VAL A 178 4.93 2.62 12.37
CA VAL A 178 4.21 3.43 11.39
C VAL A 178 5.21 4.19 10.54
N LEU A 179 5.20 3.95 9.24
CA LEU A 179 6.02 4.63 8.25
C LEU A 179 5.24 5.81 7.66
N PRO A 180 5.71 7.06 7.81
CA PRO A 180 5.04 8.21 7.22
C PRO A 180 5.20 8.23 5.70
N GLY A 181 4.07 8.28 4.99
CA GLY A 181 4.03 8.47 3.54
C GLY A 181 4.25 9.93 3.18
N ILE A 182 5.28 10.20 2.38
CA ILE A 182 5.62 11.54 1.90
C ILE A 182 5.65 11.53 0.38
N MET A 183 4.99 12.50 -0.24
CA MET A 183 5.05 12.68 -1.68
C MET A 183 5.62 14.08 -2.00
N PRO A 184 6.78 14.15 -2.69
CA PRO A 184 7.30 15.42 -3.17
C PRO A 184 6.35 16.04 -4.20
N ILE A 185 5.89 17.25 -3.95
CA ILE A 185 5.05 18.01 -4.88
C ILE A 185 5.92 18.93 -5.69
N THR A 186 5.99 18.71 -7.00
CA THR A 186 6.85 19.47 -7.92
C THR A 186 6.07 20.47 -8.78
N ASN A 187 4.74 20.35 -8.83
CA ASN A 187 3.91 21.26 -9.61
C ASN A 187 2.45 21.29 -9.13
N LYS A 188 1.74 22.37 -9.51
CA LYS A 188 0.36 22.62 -9.09
C LYS A 188 -0.65 21.55 -9.57
N LYS A 189 -0.42 20.95 -10.75
CA LYS A 189 -1.32 19.87 -11.27
C LYS A 189 -1.20 18.62 -10.41
N GLN A 190 0.01 18.25 -10.01
CA GLN A 190 0.27 17.13 -9.13
C GLN A 190 -0.39 17.34 -7.77
N LEU A 191 -0.25 18.55 -7.17
CA LEU A 191 -0.87 18.87 -5.90
C LEU A 191 -2.39 18.68 -5.96
N ARG A 192 -3.05 19.28 -6.97
CA ARG A 192 -4.50 19.18 -7.15
C ARG A 192 -4.95 17.72 -7.29
N ARG A 193 -4.29 16.95 -8.15
CA ARG A 193 -4.60 15.52 -8.34
C ARG A 193 -4.41 14.71 -7.06
N SER A 194 -3.37 15.02 -6.29
CA SER A 194 -3.12 14.34 -5.00
C SER A 194 -4.24 14.61 -4.01
N MET A 195 -4.69 15.87 -3.89
CA MET A 195 -5.83 16.22 -3.03
C MET A 195 -7.13 15.49 -3.43
N GLU A 196 -7.41 15.44 -4.73
CA GLU A 196 -8.61 14.78 -5.26
C GLU A 196 -8.62 13.27 -4.98
N LEU A 197 -7.47 12.62 -5.05
CA LEU A 197 -7.34 11.17 -4.84
C LEU A 197 -7.25 10.76 -3.37
N SER A 198 -6.57 11.55 -2.55
CA SER A 198 -6.30 11.18 -1.15
C SER A 198 -7.23 11.82 -0.14
N GLY A 199 -7.97 12.85 -0.52
CA GLY A 199 -8.74 13.67 0.40
C GLY A 199 -7.90 14.46 1.42
N THR A 200 -6.58 14.52 1.21
CA THR A 200 -5.63 15.16 2.14
C THR A 200 -5.78 16.67 2.11
N ALA A 201 -5.83 17.29 3.28
CA ALA A 201 -5.86 18.75 3.43
C ALA A 201 -4.49 19.37 3.16
N VAL A 202 -4.48 20.43 2.35
CA VAL A 202 -3.25 21.18 2.05
C VAL A 202 -3.25 22.49 2.85
N PRO A 203 -2.25 22.71 3.73
CA PRO A 203 -2.13 23.97 4.46
C PRO A 203 -1.95 25.18 3.52
N GLN A 204 -2.49 26.32 3.89
CA GLN A 204 -2.41 27.55 3.08
C GLN A 204 -0.96 27.93 2.69
N ARG A 205 0.00 27.66 3.56
CA ARG A 205 1.43 27.90 3.29
C ARG A 205 1.98 27.13 2.06
N PHE A 206 1.29 26.09 1.58
CA PHE A 206 1.64 25.36 0.35
C PHE A 206 0.93 25.91 -0.88
N LEU A 207 -0.05 26.78 -0.71
CA LEU A 207 -0.88 27.35 -1.77
C LEU A 207 -0.42 28.77 -2.17
N ALA A 208 0.50 29.36 -1.41
CA ALA A 208 1.03 30.70 -1.61
C ALA A 208 2.04 30.77 -2.77
#